data_cb19d42ce1aacfa98a83f53a36e6bc44
#
_entry.id   cb19d42ce1aacfa98a83f53a36e6bc44
#
_cell.length_a   1.000
_cell.length_b   1.000
_cell.length_c   1.000
_cell.angle_alpha   90.00
_cell.angle_beta   90.00
_cell.angle_gamma   90.00
#
_symmetry.space_group_name_H-M   'P 1'
#
loop_
_entity.id
_entity.type
_entity.pdbx_description
1 polymer ?
#
loop_
_entity_poly.entity_id
_entity_poly.type
_entity_poly.pdbx_seq_one_letter_code
_entity_poly.pdbx_strand_id
1 'polypeptide(L)'
;VEGKRGSECLLKSVSNIDFNPEATAIFFCNDLMLYGAMQKMNQLKLNLFDRYSIIGYDDTFFNEIFNPEVSSVKQDVNKLGSDAVIMMLDAIKNKVVNQSKLRVEVNDRESVKQL
;
A
#
# COMPACT_ATOMS: atom_id res chain seq x y z
N VAL A 1 7.33 2.55 -21.68
CA VAL A 1 8.27 1.42 -21.56
C VAL A 1 8.67 1.18 -20.11
N GLU A 2 8.79 2.21 -19.26
CA GLU A 2 9.13 2.06 -17.85
C GLU A 2 8.01 1.45 -16.99
N GLY A 3 6.75 1.73 -17.29
CA GLY A 3 5.61 1.16 -16.58
C GLY A 3 5.49 -0.36 -16.71
N LYS A 4 5.92 -0.94 -17.83
CA LYS A 4 5.93 -2.39 -18.02
C LYS A 4 6.98 -3.11 -17.16
N ARG A 5 8.14 -2.52 -16.97
CA ARG A 5 9.21 -3.12 -16.11
C ARG A 5 8.85 -3.08 -14.64
N GLY A 6 8.18 -2.01 -14.18
CA GLY A 6 7.71 -1.91 -12.81
C GLY A 6 6.67 -2.98 -12.47
N SER A 7 5.66 -3.15 -13.35
CA SER A 7 4.63 -4.17 -13.17
C SER A 7 5.18 -5.60 -13.28
N GLU A 8 6.14 -5.86 -14.17
CA GLU A 8 6.79 -7.18 -14.27
C GLU A 8 7.66 -7.49 -13.05
N CYS A 9 8.33 -6.49 -12.47
CA CYS A 9 9.09 -6.65 -11.25
C CYS A 9 8.17 -6.93 -10.06
N LEU A 10 7.05 -6.20 -9.95
CA LEU A 10 6.02 -6.44 -8.94
C LEU A 10 5.36 -7.82 -9.10
N LEU A 11 5.04 -8.22 -10.32
CA LEU A 11 4.48 -9.54 -10.62
C LEU A 11 5.46 -10.67 -10.30
N LYS A 12 6.76 -10.49 -10.53
CA LYS A 12 7.80 -11.45 -10.13
C LYS A 12 7.94 -11.56 -8.62
N SER A 13 7.87 -10.44 -7.91
CA SER A 13 7.92 -10.44 -6.45
C SER A 13 6.73 -11.20 -5.86
N VAL A 14 5.55 -11.05 -6.46
CA VAL A 14 4.32 -11.72 -6.00
C VAL A 14 4.27 -13.19 -6.43
N SER A 15 4.84 -13.55 -7.60
CA SER A 15 4.85 -14.95 -8.06
C SER A 15 5.73 -15.87 -7.22
N ASN A 16 6.65 -15.28 -6.43
CA ASN A 16 7.54 -15.99 -5.51
C ASN A 16 7.09 -15.89 -4.03
N ILE A 17 5.90 -15.35 -3.77
CA ILE A 17 5.36 -15.41 -2.41
C ILE A 17 4.92 -16.86 -2.17
N ASP A 18 5.74 -17.60 -1.45
CA ASP A 18 5.32 -18.80 -0.77
C ASP A 18 4.35 -18.37 0.35
N PHE A 19 3.07 -18.42 0.01
CA PHE A 19 2.03 -18.14 0.98
C PHE A 19 2.12 -19.16 2.10
N ASN A 20 2.63 -18.72 3.26
CA ASN A 20 2.63 -19.58 4.44
C ASN A 20 1.21 -20.07 4.71
N PRO A 21 0.98 -21.40 4.69
CA PRO A 21 -0.35 -21.97 4.88
C PRO A 21 -0.96 -21.65 6.25
N GLU A 22 -0.15 -21.24 7.22
CA GLU A 22 -0.59 -20.84 8.56
C GLU A 22 -0.91 -19.34 8.67
N ALA A 23 -0.53 -18.52 7.68
CA ALA A 23 -0.85 -17.10 7.69
C ALA A 23 -2.34 -16.88 7.49
N THR A 24 -2.92 -15.98 8.27
CA THR A 24 -4.33 -15.58 8.20
C THR A 24 -4.52 -14.16 7.68
N ALA A 25 -3.44 -13.38 7.59
CA ALA A 25 -3.47 -12.00 7.14
C ALA A 25 -2.24 -11.65 6.29
N ILE A 26 -2.40 -10.66 5.41
CA ILE A 26 -1.33 -10.10 4.58
C ILE A 26 -1.38 -8.58 4.70
N PHE A 27 -0.22 -7.99 5.03
CA PHE A 27 0.01 -6.56 4.96
C PHE A 27 0.85 -6.24 3.73
N PHE A 28 0.33 -5.39 2.85
CA PHE A 28 1.06 -4.91 1.68
C PHE A 28 1.70 -3.56 2.00
N CYS A 29 3.01 -3.44 1.81
CA CYS A 29 3.79 -2.25 2.13
C CYS A 29 3.46 -1.03 1.24
N ASN A 30 2.74 -1.22 0.15
CA ASN A 30 2.12 -0.19 -0.68
C ASN A 30 1.01 -0.79 -1.55
N ASP A 31 0.14 0.06 -2.05
CA ASP A 31 -1.00 -0.36 -2.86
C ASP A 31 -0.60 -0.93 -4.23
N LEU A 32 0.53 -0.55 -4.80
CA LEU A 32 1.00 -1.13 -6.07
C LEU A 32 1.36 -2.63 -5.91
N MET A 33 1.92 -3.01 -4.76
CA MET A 33 2.16 -4.43 -4.44
C MET A 33 0.85 -5.19 -4.29
N LEU A 34 -0.13 -4.57 -3.62
CA LEU A 34 -1.48 -5.14 -3.50
C LEU A 34 -2.09 -5.39 -4.88
N TYR A 35 -2.06 -4.39 -5.79
CA TYR A 35 -2.63 -4.54 -7.13
C TYR A 35 -1.93 -5.61 -7.96
N GLY A 36 -0.59 -5.69 -7.85
CA GLY A 36 0.18 -6.75 -8.49
C GLY A 36 -0.24 -8.13 -8.01
N ALA A 37 -0.46 -8.29 -6.70
CA ALA A 37 -0.96 -9.53 -6.10
C ALA A 37 -2.37 -9.88 -6.61
N MET A 38 -3.29 -8.91 -6.57
CA MET A 38 -4.67 -9.09 -7.05
C MET A 38 -4.71 -9.47 -8.53
N GLN A 39 -3.91 -8.80 -9.37
CA GLN A 39 -3.82 -9.11 -10.79
C GLN A 39 -3.33 -10.56 -11.02
N LYS A 40 -2.31 -10.98 -10.27
CA LYS A 40 -1.77 -12.33 -10.37
C LYS A 40 -2.79 -13.37 -9.94
N MET A 41 -3.49 -13.15 -8.82
CA MET A 41 -4.50 -14.06 -8.32
C MET A 41 -5.69 -14.17 -9.28
N ASN A 42 -6.10 -13.06 -9.88
CA ASN A 42 -7.15 -13.08 -10.91
C ASN A 42 -6.73 -13.93 -12.13
N GLN A 43 -5.47 -13.83 -12.58
CA GLN A 43 -4.95 -14.70 -13.64
C GLN A 43 -4.98 -16.19 -13.27
N LEU A 44 -4.76 -16.51 -12.01
CA LEU A 44 -4.80 -17.88 -11.46
C LEU A 44 -6.23 -18.32 -11.10
N LYS A 45 -7.24 -17.46 -11.27
CA LYS A 45 -8.63 -17.66 -10.83
C LYS A 45 -8.75 -17.98 -9.33
N LEU A 46 -7.89 -17.37 -8.52
CA LEU A 46 -7.88 -17.46 -7.07
C LEU A 46 -8.28 -16.11 -6.47
N ASN A 47 -8.93 -16.14 -5.32
CA ASN A 47 -9.31 -14.96 -4.58
C ASN A 47 -8.55 -14.90 -3.24
N LEU A 48 -7.72 -13.88 -3.04
CA LEU A 48 -6.98 -13.71 -1.78
C LEU A 48 -7.89 -13.47 -0.58
N PHE A 49 -9.02 -12.80 -0.79
CA PHE A 49 -9.97 -12.49 0.28
C PHE A 49 -10.65 -13.73 0.87
N ASP A 50 -10.72 -14.84 0.14
CA ASP A 50 -11.31 -16.08 0.66
C ASP A 50 -10.50 -16.64 1.83
N ARG A 51 -9.19 -16.40 1.82
CA ARG A 51 -8.26 -16.97 2.79
C ARG A 51 -7.70 -15.97 3.77
N TYR A 52 -7.35 -14.76 3.32
CA TYR A 52 -6.59 -13.80 4.11
C TYR A 52 -7.41 -12.56 4.45
N SER A 53 -7.19 -12.01 5.64
CA SER A 53 -7.44 -10.61 5.91
C SER A 53 -6.37 -9.78 5.22
N ILE A 54 -6.74 -8.67 4.57
CA ILE A 54 -5.82 -7.89 3.76
C ILE A 54 -5.85 -6.44 4.20
N ILE A 55 -4.67 -5.86 4.36
CA ILE A 55 -4.51 -4.43 4.59
C ILE A 55 -3.43 -3.88 3.65
N GLY A 56 -3.73 -2.74 3.02
CA GLY A 56 -2.83 -2.00 2.14
C GLY A 56 -2.13 -0.83 2.83
N TYR A 57 -1.37 -0.07 2.06
CA TYR A 57 -0.70 1.15 2.48
C TYR A 57 -0.70 2.14 1.31
N ASP A 58 -0.95 3.42 1.57
CA ASP A 58 -1.12 4.60 0.73
C ASP A 58 -2.59 5.02 0.58
N ASP A 59 -3.54 4.12 0.71
CA ASP A 59 -5.00 4.35 0.61
C ASP A 59 -5.38 5.08 -0.69
N THR A 60 -4.95 4.53 -1.81
CA THR A 60 -5.34 5.04 -3.12
C THR A 60 -6.80 4.67 -3.44
N PHE A 61 -7.42 5.43 -4.35
CA PHE A 61 -8.83 5.21 -4.72
C PHE A 61 -9.15 3.80 -5.23
N PHE A 62 -8.15 3.05 -5.68
CA PHE A 62 -8.35 1.67 -6.12
C PHE A 62 -8.79 0.73 -5.00
N ASN A 63 -8.49 1.05 -3.74
CA ASN A 63 -8.89 0.22 -2.61
C ASN A 63 -10.42 0.14 -2.45
N GLU A 64 -11.14 1.14 -2.94
CA GLU A 64 -12.60 1.23 -2.92
C GLU A 64 -13.29 0.50 -4.06
N ILE A 65 -12.55 0.11 -5.11
CA ILE A 65 -13.14 -0.61 -6.25
C ILE A 65 -13.02 -2.14 -6.15
N PHE A 66 -12.28 -2.63 -5.16
CA PHE A 66 -12.25 -4.06 -4.87
C PHE A 66 -13.55 -4.50 -4.18
N ASN A 67 -13.86 -5.79 -4.29
CA ASN A 67 -14.94 -6.42 -3.54
C ASN A 67 -14.40 -7.68 -2.86
N PRO A 68 -14.24 -7.68 -1.52
CA PRO A 68 -14.52 -6.57 -0.58
C PRO A 68 -13.58 -5.37 -0.75
N GLU A 69 -14.02 -4.18 -0.30
CA GLU A 69 -13.18 -2.98 -0.25
C GLU A 69 -11.99 -3.19 0.70
N VAL A 70 -10.82 -2.66 0.30
CA VAL A 70 -9.58 -2.93 1.03
C VAL A 70 -9.31 -1.89 2.11
N SER A 71 -9.15 -2.36 3.34
CA SER A 71 -8.62 -1.56 4.45
C SER A 71 -7.19 -1.11 4.15
N SER A 72 -6.85 0.12 4.47
CA SER A 72 -5.52 0.64 4.15
C SER A 72 -5.06 1.70 5.14
N VAL A 73 -3.74 1.82 5.27
CA VAL A 73 -3.10 2.91 6.01
C VAL A 73 -2.98 4.12 5.10
N LYS A 74 -3.58 5.23 5.50
CA LYS A 74 -3.60 6.50 4.77
C LYS A 74 -2.54 7.45 5.28
N GLN A 75 -1.79 8.05 4.35
CA GLN A 75 -0.88 9.15 4.60
C GLN A 75 -1.49 10.48 4.13
N ASP A 76 -1.29 11.56 4.87
CA ASP A 76 -1.59 12.91 4.38
C ASP A 76 -0.46 13.38 3.43
N VAL A 77 -0.56 12.98 2.16
CA VAL A 77 0.44 13.28 1.13
C VAL A 77 0.54 14.78 0.84
N ASN A 78 -0.57 15.53 1.00
CA ASN A 78 -0.58 16.98 0.79
C ASN A 78 0.23 17.68 1.89
N LYS A 79 0.00 17.29 3.15
CA LYS A 79 0.76 17.80 4.28
C LYS A 79 2.21 17.37 4.20
N LEU A 80 2.49 16.12 3.84
CA LEU A 80 3.85 15.62 3.65
C LEU A 80 4.62 16.46 2.63
N GLY A 81 4.00 16.74 1.48
CA GLY A 81 4.60 17.57 0.43
C GLY A 81 4.84 19.02 0.88
N SER A 82 3.84 19.64 1.51
CA SER A 82 3.96 21.03 1.98
C SER A 82 5.02 21.18 3.07
N ASP A 83 5.01 20.28 4.08
CA ASP A 83 6.02 20.31 5.15
C ASP A 83 7.42 20.08 4.61
N ALA A 84 7.60 19.17 3.64
CA ALA A 84 8.89 18.93 3.02
C ALA A 84 9.45 20.18 2.32
N VAL A 85 8.61 20.93 1.59
CA VAL A 85 9.03 22.18 0.94
C VAL A 85 9.40 23.24 1.96
N ILE A 86 8.60 23.43 3.01
CA ILE A 86 8.86 24.40 4.07
C ILE A 86 10.19 24.06 4.76
N MET A 87 10.39 22.82 5.15
CA MET A 87 11.61 22.37 5.81
C MET A 87 12.85 22.53 4.92
N MET A 88 12.71 22.28 3.60
CA MET A 88 13.80 22.50 2.65
C MET A 88 14.16 23.98 2.53
N LEU A 89 13.17 24.89 2.45
CA LEU A 89 13.40 26.32 2.39
C LEU A 89 14.06 26.84 3.66
N ASP A 90 13.64 26.35 4.82
CA ASP A 90 14.26 26.68 6.11
C ASP A 90 15.71 26.19 6.20
N ALA A 91 15.97 24.98 5.73
CA ALA A 91 17.33 24.44 5.69
C ALA A 91 18.27 25.31 4.80
N ILE A 92 17.77 25.75 3.64
CA ILE A 92 18.53 26.63 2.74
C ILE A 92 18.81 28.00 3.37
N LYS A 93 17.77 28.63 3.96
CA LYS A 93 17.88 30.00 4.51
C LYS A 93 18.62 30.05 5.84
N ASN A 94 18.25 29.14 6.75
CA ASN A 94 18.65 29.21 8.15
C ASN A 94 19.72 28.16 8.52
N LYS A 95 20.12 27.31 7.57
CA LYS A 95 21.03 26.16 7.79
C LYS A 95 20.59 25.24 8.94
N VAL A 96 19.31 25.16 9.18
CA VAL A 96 18.69 24.31 10.21
C VAL A 96 17.98 23.15 9.52
N VAL A 97 18.29 21.93 9.97
CA VAL A 97 17.61 20.72 9.50
C VAL A 97 16.61 20.31 10.58
N ASN A 98 15.33 20.44 10.27
CA ASN A 98 14.23 20.03 11.14
C ASN A 98 13.77 18.60 10.78
N GLN A 99 13.07 17.96 11.72
CA GLN A 99 12.40 16.69 11.50
C GLN A 99 10.92 16.86 11.81
N SER A 100 10.07 16.30 10.98
CA SER A 100 8.63 16.24 11.21
C SER A 100 8.17 14.78 11.16
N LYS A 101 7.21 14.43 12.04
CA LYS A 101 6.54 13.15 12.01
C LYS A 101 5.05 13.40 11.77
N LEU A 102 4.54 12.89 10.68
CA LEU A 102 3.12 12.93 10.41
C LEU A 102 2.47 11.66 10.95
N ARG A 103 1.26 11.81 11.46
CA ARG A 103 0.42 10.67 11.84
C ARG A 103 -0.18 10.07 10.59
N VAL A 104 -0.33 8.77 10.60
CA VAL A 104 -1.11 8.02 9.62
C VAL A 104 -2.47 7.68 10.21
N GLU A 105 -3.44 7.45 9.35
CA GLU A 105 -4.78 6.99 9.71
C GLU A 105 -5.00 5.61 9.12
N VAL A 106 -5.88 4.82 9.72
CA VAL A 106 -6.30 3.54 9.16
C VAL A 106 -7.74 3.71 8.69
N ASN A 107 -7.95 3.56 7.39
CA ASN A 107 -9.27 3.43 6.81
C ASN A 107 -9.66 1.95 6.87
N ASP A 108 -10.47 1.63 7.86
CA ASP A 108 -11.00 0.28 8.07
C ASP A 108 -12.17 0.03 7.10
N ARG A 109 -12.08 -1.06 6.33
CA ARG A 109 -13.08 -1.50 5.35
C ARG A 109 -13.34 -3.00 5.53
N GLU A 110 -13.85 -3.65 4.50
CA GLU A 110 -14.36 -5.03 4.57
C GLU A 110 -13.30 -6.13 4.43
N SER A 111 -12.08 -5.80 4.00
CA SER A 111 -11.03 -6.79 3.71
C SER A 111 -10.38 -7.43 4.94
N VAL A 112 -10.66 -6.91 6.13
CA VAL A 112 -10.19 -7.47 7.40
C VAL A 112 -11.32 -8.25 8.03
N LYS A 113 -11.14 -9.58 8.17
CA LYS A 113 -12.13 -10.47 8.77
C LYS A 113 -12.16 -10.27 10.27
N GLN A 114 -13.35 -10.22 10.83
CA GLN A 114 -13.52 -10.35 12.28
C GLN A 114 -13.25 -11.80 12.68
N LEU A 115 -12.48 -11.99 13.73
CA LEU A 115 -12.18 -13.30 14.33
C LEU A 115 -13.34 -13.76 15.20
#